data_d4941811b338f689bacf00bbfe9b5a76
#
_entry.id   d4941811b338f689bacf00bbfe9b5a76
#
_cell.length_a   1.000
_cell.length_b   1.000
_cell.length_c   1.000
_cell.angle_alpha   90.00
_cell.angle_beta   90.00
_cell.angle_gamma   90.00
#
_symmetry.space_group_name_H-M   'P 1'
#
loop_
_entity.id
_entity.type
_entity.pdbx_description
1 polymer ?
#
loop_
_entity_poly.entity_id
_entity_poly.type
_entity_poly.pdbx_seq_one_letter_code
_entity_poly.pdbx_strand_id
1 'polypeptide(L)'
;MSRIYILLFIITSIFLTVFSYSFIDPNLSYLNSIYTGFSLNQRAITSLLFFIIISAMFFFYFMFCKQTYKNKIKTGTIKKIVLGASLILIFSYPAMVSYDIFNYTTTAKVLFGYRENPYIVMPIEFTNDEFLSYTHAANKTALYGPFWLILTAVPYVLASWNFIIMLFSFKLLIALFYFLILFMIWKITKDKVSVVFFALNPLILFETFVGGHNDVVMMFFALLSIYLLSKKKIIFSAVSFFLSVMVKFATLFLIPVYIYLFWLKFRGKIIIWEKVYLLSALLMFLIFLLSPLREEIYPWYFIWVLVFISLTKNIKYFILTGVFSFFLMLRYMPFMYLGNHFG
;
A
#
# COMPACT_ATOMS: atom_id res chain seq x y z
N MET A 1 -17.10 -22.75 -4.55
CA MET A 1 -17.19 -21.77 -3.43
C MET A 1 -18.60 -21.23 -3.39
N SER A 2 -19.20 -21.13 -2.22
CA SER A 2 -20.53 -20.54 -2.07
C SER A 2 -20.49 -19.05 -2.49
N ARG A 3 -21.48 -18.61 -3.28
CA ARG A 3 -21.66 -17.19 -3.67
C ARG A 3 -21.78 -16.28 -2.44
N ILE A 4 -22.24 -16.85 -1.33
CA ILE A 4 -22.43 -16.13 -0.07
C ILE A 4 -21.11 -15.58 0.51
N TYR A 5 -19.98 -16.30 0.42
CA TYR A 5 -18.68 -15.79 0.91
C TYR A 5 -18.17 -14.60 0.09
N ILE A 6 -18.44 -14.61 -1.21
CA ILE A 6 -18.09 -13.46 -2.07
C ILE A 6 -18.94 -12.26 -1.68
N LEU A 7 -20.24 -12.46 -1.53
CA LEU A 7 -21.16 -11.41 -1.13
C LEU A 7 -20.79 -10.82 0.22
N LEU A 8 -20.52 -11.66 1.23
CA LEU A 8 -20.12 -11.21 2.57
C LEU A 8 -18.80 -10.44 2.56
N PHE A 9 -17.81 -10.87 1.76
CA PHE A 9 -16.55 -10.11 1.62
C PHE A 9 -16.78 -8.73 0.99
N ILE A 10 -17.63 -8.64 -0.04
CA ILE A 10 -17.99 -7.36 -0.66
C ILE A 10 -18.74 -6.47 0.33
N ILE A 11 -19.70 -7.04 1.08
CA ILE A 11 -20.40 -6.30 2.14
C ILE A 11 -19.40 -5.80 3.21
N THR A 12 -18.47 -6.63 3.65
CA THR A 12 -17.42 -6.20 4.61
C THR A 12 -16.55 -5.08 4.04
N SER A 13 -16.23 -5.12 2.73
CA SER A 13 -15.51 -4.04 2.06
C SER A 13 -16.32 -2.73 2.01
N ILE A 14 -17.64 -2.81 1.81
CA ILE A 14 -18.55 -1.66 1.89
C ILE A 14 -18.56 -1.10 3.31
N PHE A 15 -18.67 -1.96 4.32
CA PHE A 15 -18.62 -1.54 5.72
C PHE A 15 -17.31 -0.83 6.06
N LEU A 16 -16.17 -1.34 5.60
CA LEU A 16 -14.88 -0.66 5.79
C LEU A 16 -14.86 0.72 5.12
N THR A 17 -15.39 0.82 3.90
CA THR A 17 -15.48 2.09 3.18
C THR A 17 -16.35 3.10 3.94
N VAL A 18 -17.54 2.70 4.38
CA VAL A 18 -18.44 3.58 5.15
C VAL A 18 -17.81 3.94 6.49
N PHE A 19 -17.22 2.97 7.19
CA PHE A 19 -16.54 3.18 8.47
C PHE A 19 -15.38 4.18 8.36
N SER A 20 -14.66 4.22 7.25
CA SER A 20 -13.56 5.17 7.04
C SER A 20 -13.99 6.62 7.13
N TYR A 21 -15.24 6.93 6.76
CA TYR A 21 -15.79 8.29 6.84
C TYR A 21 -16.08 8.76 8.28
N SER A 22 -16.08 7.86 9.27
CA SER A 22 -16.13 8.27 10.67
C SER A 22 -14.86 9.01 11.15
N PHE A 23 -13.80 9.00 10.36
CA PHE A 23 -12.52 9.67 10.59
C PHE A 23 -12.34 10.95 9.75
N ILE A 24 -13.38 11.39 9.06
CA ILE A 24 -13.29 12.61 8.25
C ILE A 24 -12.96 13.81 9.14
N ASP A 25 -12.06 14.67 8.68
CA ASP A 25 -11.70 15.88 9.39
C ASP A 25 -12.89 16.83 9.42
N PRO A 26 -13.30 17.36 10.61
CA PRO A 26 -14.39 18.32 10.73
C PRO A 26 -14.23 19.59 9.88
N ASN A 27 -12.99 19.98 9.58
CA ASN A 27 -12.69 21.14 8.75
C ASN A 27 -12.95 20.89 7.26
N LEU A 28 -13.17 19.63 6.85
CA LEU A 28 -13.39 19.25 5.47
C LEU A 28 -14.86 19.48 5.07
N SER A 29 -15.22 20.73 4.80
CA SER A 29 -16.60 21.16 4.55
C SER A 29 -17.24 20.48 3.31
N TYR A 30 -16.46 19.96 2.36
CA TYR A 30 -16.96 19.27 1.17
C TYR A 30 -17.66 17.95 1.47
N LEU A 31 -17.26 17.29 2.56
CA LEU A 31 -17.74 15.97 2.95
C LEU A 31 -18.35 16.09 4.35
N ASN A 32 -19.47 16.79 4.48
CA ASN A 32 -20.17 16.84 5.75
C ASN A 32 -20.43 15.41 6.23
N SER A 33 -19.74 15.04 7.29
CA SER A 33 -19.85 13.72 7.88
C SER A 33 -21.11 13.64 8.73
N ILE A 34 -21.98 12.68 8.43
CA ILE A 34 -23.09 12.31 9.33
C ILE A 34 -22.52 11.82 10.67
N TYR A 35 -21.27 11.36 10.67
CA TYR A 35 -20.57 10.77 11.82
C TYR A 35 -19.48 11.68 12.37
N THR A 36 -19.53 12.99 12.13
CA THR A 36 -18.54 13.93 12.65
C THR A 36 -18.36 13.73 14.17
N GLY A 37 -17.13 13.47 14.58
CA GLY A 37 -16.79 13.22 15.99
C GLY A 37 -17.11 11.82 16.52
N PHE A 38 -17.74 10.92 15.74
CA PHE A 38 -18.03 9.56 16.24
C PHE A 38 -16.74 8.84 16.64
N SER A 39 -15.73 8.82 15.77
CA SER A 39 -14.44 8.16 16.05
C SER A 39 -13.70 8.76 17.24
N LEU A 40 -13.89 10.03 17.52
CA LEU A 40 -13.26 10.73 18.64
C LEU A 40 -14.03 10.53 19.96
N ASN A 41 -15.36 10.53 19.90
CA ASN A 41 -16.22 10.46 21.08
C ASN A 41 -16.51 9.02 21.52
N GLN A 42 -16.52 8.06 20.56
CA GLN A 42 -16.86 6.65 20.80
C GLN A 42 -15.66 5.72 20.50
N ARG A 43 -14.50 6.04 21.07
CA ARG A 43 -13.22 5.37 20.75
C ARG A 43 -13.24 3.86 20.96
N ALA A 44 -13.87 3.41 22.08
CA ALA A 44 -13.98 1.96 22.38
C ALA A 44 -14.81 1.23 21.30
N ILE A 45 -15.95 1.81 20.91
CA ILE A 45 -16.82 1.26 19.86
C ILE A 45 -16.11 1.30 18.51
N THR A 46 -15.41 2.38 18.19
CA THR A 46 -14.63 2.55 16.97
C THR A 46 -13.55 1.47 16.84
N SER A 47 -12.78 1.23 17.92
CA SER A 47 -11.77 0.16 17.96
C SER A 47 -12.38 -1.23 17.79
N LEU A 48 -13.52 -1.50 18.46
CA LEU A 48 -14.22 -2.76 18.35
C LEU A 48 -14.77 -3.01 16.94
N LEU A 49 -15.38 -1.99 16.31
CA LEU A 49 -15.86 -2.08 14.93
C LEU A 49 -14.73 -2.34 13.96
N PHE A 50 -13.60 -1.64 14.11
CA PHE A 50 -12.41 -1.90 13.31
C PHE A 50 -11.94 -3.36 13.44
N PHE A 51 -11.83 -3.86 14.69
CA PHE A 51 -11.45 -5.25 14.94
C PHE A 51 -12.38 -6.25 14.25
N ILE A 52 -13.69 -6.06 14.34
CA ILE A 52 -14.69 -6.94 13.72
C ILE A 52 -14.55 -6.90 12.19
N ILE A 53 -14.45 -5.71 11.58
CA ILE A 53 -14.33 -5.56 10.13
C ILE A 53 -13.05 -6.22 9.62
N ILE A 54 -11.90 -5.93 10.24
CA ILE A 54 -10.60 -6.48 9.83
C ILE A 54 -10.56 -8.00 10.03
N SER A 55 -11.07 -8.50 11.16
CA SER A 55 -11.16 -9.95 11.42
C SER A 55 -12.02 -10.67 10.38
N ALA A 56 -13.16 -10.09 10.00
CA ALA A 56 -14.01 -10.63 8.94
C ALA A 56 -13.28 -10.63 7.58
N MET A 57 -12.59 -9.55 7.22
CA MET A 57 -11.81 -9.48 5.99
C MET A 57 -10.71 -10.56 5.94
N PHE A 58 -9.94 -10.76 7.04
CA PHE A 58 -8.93 -11.81 7.11
C PHE A 58 -9.53 -13.22 7.08
N PHE A 59 -10.68 -13.43 7.71
CA PHE A 59 -11.40 -14.71 7.62
C PHE A 59 -11.73 -15.07 6.18
N PHE A 60 -12.34 -14.13 5.42
CA PHE A 60 -12.64 -14.36 4.00
C PHE A 60 -11.38 -14.50 3.15
N TYR A 61 -10.34 -13.72 3.42
CA TYR A 61 -9.05 -13.82 2.75
C TYR A 61 -8.46 -15.23 2.88
N PHE A 62 -8.37 -15.79 4.08
CA PHE A 62 -7.86 -17.14 4.27
C PHE A 62 -8.76 -18.19 3.62
N MET A 63 -10.08 -17.98 3.64
CA MET A 63 -11.03 -18.82 2.91
C MET A 63 -10.77 -18.80 1.41
N PHE A 64 -10.54 -17.62 0.81
CA PHE A 64 -10.22 -17.50 -0.62
C PHE A 64 -8.87 -18.16 -0.95
N CYS A 65 -7.84 -17.95 -0.16
CA CYS A 65 -6.55 -18.62 -0.34
C CYS A 65 -6.71 -20.15 -0.30
N LYS A 66 -7.41 -20.70 0.71
CA LYS A 66 -7.69 -22.14 0.85
C LYS A 66 -8.48 -22.70 -0.32
N GLN A 67 -9.51 -22.00 -0.77
CA GLN A 67 -10.35 -22.44 -1.88
C GLN A 67 -9.61 -22.36 -3.23
N THR A 68 -8.75 -21.35 -3.41
CA THR A 68 -7.91 -21.23 -4.60
C THR A 68 -6.85 -22.31 -4.63
N TYR A 69 -6.20 -22.58 -3.51
CA TYR A 69 -5.25 -23.68 -3.36
C TYR A 69 -5.87 -25.04 -3.72
N LYS A 70 -7.13 -25.27 -3.33
CA LYS A 70 -7.90 -26.47 -3.70
C LYS A 70 -8.48 -26.42 -5.14
N ASN A 71 -8.11 -25.44 -5.96
CA ASN A 71 -8.62 -25.21 -7.31
C ASN A 71 -10.16 -25.08 -7.42
N LYS A 72 -10.84 -24.68 -6.34
CA LYS A 72 -12.30 -24.51 -6.29
C LYS A 72 -12.80 -23.16 -6.79
N ILE A 73 -11.91 -22.24 -7.15
CA ILE A 73 -12.26 -20.91 -7.67
C ILE A 73 -11.74 -20.74 -9.09
N LYS A 74 -12.63 -20.34 -10.01
CA LYS A 74 -12.28 -20.01 -11.39
C LYS A 74 -11.56 -18.65 -11.46
N THR A 75 -10.62 -18.50 -12.40
CA THR A 75 -9.85 -17.26 -12.59
C THR A 75 -10.76 -16.04 -12.82
N GLY A 76 -11.86 -16.19 -13.58
CA GLY A 76 -12.80 -15.11 -13.79
C GLY A 76 -13.51 -14.65 -12.50
N THR A 77 -13.76 -15.57 -11.56
CA THR A 77 -14.31 -15.23 -10.24
C THR A 77 -13.29 -14.46 -9.40
N ILE A 78 -12.01 -14.87 -9.41
CA ILE A 78 -10.93 -14.13 -8.71
C ILE A 78 -10.86 -12.70 -9.22
N LYS A 79 -10.84 -12.51 -10.54
CA LYS A 79 -10.84 -11.17 -11.15
C LYS A 79 -12.01 -10.31 -10.67
N LYS A 80 -13.23 -10.87 -10.64
CA LYS A 80 -14.43 -10.15 -10.19
C LYS A 80 -14.34 -9.75 -8.72
N ILE A 81 -13.83 -10.62 -7.84
CA ILE A 81 -13.66 -10.32 -6.41
C ILE A 81 -12.63 -9.20 -6.23
N VAL A 82 -11.47 -9.32 -6.87
CA VAL A 82 -10.40 -8.31 -6.78
C VAL A 82 -10.88 -6.96 -7.28
N LEU A 83 -11.48 -6.90 -8.49
CA LEU A 83 -12.00 -5.65 -9.05
C LEU A 83 -13.11 -5.06 -8.19
N GLY A 84 -14.06 -5.88 -7.73
CA GLY A 84 -15.17 -5.41 -6.89
C GLY A 84 -14.69 -4.82 -5.57
N ALA A 85 -13.79 -5.51 -4.85
CA ALA A 85 -13.22 -5.00 -3.61
C ALA A 85 -12.41 -3.71 -3.85
N SER A 86 -11.57 -3.68 -4.90
CA SER A 86 -10.77 -2.50 -5.23
C SER A 86 -11.64 -1.29 -5.57
N LEU A 87 -12.72 -1.48 -6.37
CA LEU A 87 -13.64 -0.42 -6.74
C LEU A 87 -14.39 0.15 -5.53
N ILE A 88 -14.74 -0.69 -4.56
CA ILE A 88 -15.40 -0.24 -3.34
C ILE A 88 -14.43 0.54 -2.46
N LEU A 89 -13.26 -0.06 -2.17
CA LEU A 89 -12.30 0.51 -1.24
C LEU A 89 -11.63 1.79 -1.74
N ILE A 90 -11.57 2.02 -3.06
CA ILE A 90 -11.03 3.26 -3.60
C ILE A 90 -11.83 4.49 -3.15
N PHE A 91 -13.12 4.32 -2.89
CA PHE A 91 -14.00 5.40 -2.39
C PHE A 91 -13.96 5.58 -0.88
N SER A 92 -13.13 4.83 -0.14
CA SER A 92 -12.94 5.06 1.29
C SER A 92 -12.23 6.39 1.56
N TYR A 93 -12.49 6.97 2.74
CA TYR A 93 -11.77 8.16 3.19
C TYR A 93 -10.31 7.82 3.52
N PRO A 94 -9.33 8.51 2.96
CA PRO A 94 -7.93 8.06 3.01
C PRO A 94 -7.24 8.30 4.36
N ALA A 95 -7.64 9.31 5.12
CA ALA A 95 -6.96 9.71 6.34
C ALA A 95 -7.48 8.99 7.60
N MET A 96 -7.94 7.77 7.45
CA MET A 96 -8.46 7.00 8.56
C MET A 96 -7.39 6.71 9.64
N VAL A 97 -6.18 6.36 9.22
CA VAL A 97 -5.07 5.99 10.13
C VAL A 97 -3.71 6.55 9.71
N SER A 98 -3.65 7.26 8.59
CA SER A 98 -2.43 7.88 8.07
C SER A 98 -2.77 9.13 7.29
N TYR A 99 -1.92 10.13 7.43
CA TYR A 99 -2.05 11.41 6.74
C TYR A 99 -1.12 11.55 5.52
N ASP A 100 -0.49 10.48 5.09
CA ASP A 100 0.49 10.49 4.00
C ASP A 100 -0.08 11.08 2.71
N ILE A 101 -1.33 10.72 2.37
CA ILE A 101 -1.96 11.22 1.15
C ILE A 101 -2.17 12.74 1.16
N PHE A 102 -2.39 13.34 2.35
CA PHE A 102 -2.47 14.80 2.49
C PHE A 102 -1.10 15.43 2.26
N ASN A 103 -0.04 14.80 2.77
CA ASN A 103 1.33 15.24 2.50
C ASN A 103 1.65 15.18 1.00
N TYR A 104 1.19 14.14 0.28
CA TYR A 104 1.34 14.09 -1.19
C TYR A 104 0.63 15.26 -1.87
N THR A 105 -0.59 15.60 -1.45
CA THR A 105 -1.38 16.67 -2.08
C THR A 105 -0.72 18.03 -1.88
N THR A 106 -0.29 18.36 -0.67
CA THR A 106 0.34 19.64 -0.37
C THR A 106 1.74 19.75 -0.96
N THR A 107 2.53 18.68 -0.92
CA THR A 107 3.86 18.64 -1.55
C THR A 107 3.77 18.82 -3.07
N ALA A 108 2.76 18.19 -3.73
CA ALA A 108 2.50 18.40 -5.14
C ALA A 108 2.13 19.85 -5.45
N LYS A 109 1.36 20.49 -4.58
CA LYS A 109 0.95 21.89 -4.71
C LYS A 109 2.13 22.84 -4.55
N VAL A 110 3.04 22.59 -3.59
CA VAL A 110 4.30 23.34 -3.45
C VAL A 110 5.11 23.26 -4.74
N LEU A 111 5.30 22.04 -5.30
CA LEU A 111 6.12 21.84 -6.50
C LEU A 111 5.49 22.43 -7.76
N PHE A 112 4.24 22.11 -8.05
CA PHE A 112 3.62 22.42 -9.34
C PHE A 112 2.76 23.68 -9.31
N GLY A 113 2.18 24.01 -8.16
CA GLY A 113 1.34 25.18 -7.98
C GLY A 113 2.14 26.43 -7.67
N TYR A 114 2.94 26.36 -6.63
CA TYR A 114 3.78 27.48 -6.20
C TYR A 114 5.14 27.51 -6.88
N ARG A 115 5.54 26.45 -7.59
CA ARG A 115 6.82 26.30 -8.30
C ARG A 115 8.04 26.44 -7.39
N GLU A 116 7.87 26.03 -6.15
CA GLU A 116 8.92 26.04 -5.14
C GLU A 116 9.48 24.61 -4.92
N ASN A 117 10.69 24.56 -4.36
CA ASN A 117 11.34 23.28 -4.06
C ASN A 117 10.75 22.68 -2.75
N PRO A 118 9.97 21.60 -2.83
CA PRO A 118 9.31 21.03 -1.65
C PRO A 118 10.27 20.33 -0.67
N TYR A 119 11.55 20.18 -1.02
CA TYR A 119 12.59 19.73 -0.09
C TYR A 119 13.14 20.85 0.79
N ILE A 120 12.81 22.11 0.48
CA ILE A 120 13.28 23.30 1.20
C ILE A 120 12.10 24.04 1.80
N VAL A 121 11.06 24.25 1.02
CA VAL A 121 9.87 25.03 1.38
C VAL A 121 8.78 24.11 1.91
N MET A 122 8.22 24.44 3.06
CA MET A 122 7.13 23.70 3.71
C MET A 122 5.76 24.20 3.24
N PRO A 123 4.74 23.34 3.17
CA PRO A 123 3.38 23.77 2.81
C PRO A 123 2.84 24.88 3.72
N ILE A 124 3.17 24.88 5.01
CA ILE A 124 2.69 25.87 5.99
C ILE A 124 3.15 27.30 5.67
N GLU A 125 4.18 27.49 4.86
CA GLU A 125 4.66 28.81 4.45
C GLU A 125 3.69 29.55 3.53
N PHE A 126 2.73 28.82 2.90
CA PHE A 126 1.68 29.37 2.06
C PHE A 126 0.39 29.58 2.85
N THR A 127 0.41 30.53 3.80
CA THR A 127 -0.64 30.75 4.81
C THR A 127 -2.07 30.94 4.28
N ASN A 128 -2.21 31.36 3.02
CA ASN A 128 -3.51 31.56 2.35
C ASN A 128 -3.98 30.30 1.58
N ASP A 129 -3.27 29.17 1.70
CA ASP A 129 -3.67 27.95 1.01
C ASP A 129 -4.82 27.26 1.71
N GLU A 130 -5.96 27.10 1.02
CA GLU A 130 -7.15 26.42 1.55
C GLU A 130 -6.86 25.01 2.05
N PHE A 131 -5.88 24.29 1.45
CA PHE A 131 -5.55 22.93 1.82
C PHE A 131 -4.94 22.82 3.23
N LEU A 132 -4.38 23.91 3.76
CA LEU A 132 -3.81 23.92 5.12
C LEU A 132 -4.86 23.66 6.20
N SER A 133 -6.12 24.06 5.97
CA SER A 133 -7.18 23.92 6.96
C SER A 133 -7.50 22.45 7.30
N TYR A 134 -7.15 21.51 6.41
CA TYR A 134 -7.42 20.08 6.57
C TYR A 134 -6.20 19.19 6.28
N THR A 135 -5.00 19.78 6.22
CA THR A 135 -3.77 19.03 6.00
C THR A 135 -3.01 18.87 7.31
N HIS A 136 -2.72 17.62 7.67
CA HIS A 136 -1.82 17.32 8.76
C HIS A 136 -0.37 17.25 8.25
N ALA A 137 0.59 17.59 9.12
CA ALA A 137 2.03 17.63 8.81
C ALA A 137 2.43 18.66 7.72
N ALA A 138 1.70 19.77 7.62
CA ALA A 138 2.04 20.88 6.73
C ALA A 138 3.38 21.57 7.09
N ASN A 139 3.86 21.38 8.32
CA ASN A 139 5.14 21.87 8.84
C ASN A 139 6.32 20.94 8.53
N LYS A 140 6.24 20.13 7.51
CA LYS A 140 7.31 19.23 7.06
C LYS A 140 7.61 19.46 5.58
N THR A 141 8.90 19.45 5.23
CA THR A 141 9.35 19.37 3.84
C THR A 141 9.02 17.99 3.24
N ALA A 142 9.19 17.84 1.93
CA ALA A 142 8.93 16.56 1.25
C ALA A 142 9.72 15.41 1.87
N LEU A 143 9.01 14.33 2.21
CA LEU A 143 9.57 13.13 2.86
C LEU A 143 9.91 12.01 1.85
N TYR A 144 9.52 12.18 0.59
CA TYR A 144 9.58 11.15 -0.45
C TYR A 144 10.63 11.47 -1.49
N GLY A 145 11.07 10.45 -2.21
CA GLY A 145 12.09 10.60 -3.25
C GLY A 145 11.58 11.37 -4.48
N PRO A 146 12.50 11.92 -5.29
CA PRO A 146 12.16 12.83 -6.39
C PRO A 146 11.30 12.19 -7.47
N PHE A 147 11.42 10.91 -7.71
CA PHE A 147 10.56 10.26 -8.71
C PHE A 147 9.09 10.18 -8.26
N TRP A 148 8.84 9.99 -6.96
CA TRP A 148 7.48 10.10 -6.43
C TRP A 148 6.93 11.51 -6.67
N LEU A 149 7.71 12.55 -6.38
CA LEU A 149 7.28 13.94 -6.60
C LEU A 149 6.93 14.20 -8.07
N ILE A 150 7.70 13.67 -9.02
CA ILE A 150 7.35 13.77 -10.44
C ILE A 150 6.02 13.07 -10.74
N LEU A 151 5.77 11.89 -10.19
CA LEU A 151 4.51 11.17 -10.39
C LEU A 151 3.30 11.92 -9.82
N THR A 152 3.49 12.75 -8.78
CA THR A 152 2.41 13.56 -8.22
C THR A 152 1.88 14.63 -9.17
N ALA A 153 2.61 14.93 -10.27
CA ALA A 153 2.12 15.78 -11.35
C ALA A 153 0.79 15.29 -11.93
N VAL A 154 0.61 13.97 -12.03
CA VAL A 154 -0.60 13.39 -12.63
C VAL A 154 -1.85 13.73 -11.78
N PRO A 155 -1.91 13.40 -10.48
CA PRO A 155 -3.03 13.81 -9.62
C PRO A 155 -3.21 15.32 -9.56
N TYR A 156 -2.12 16.09 -9.51
CA TYR A 156 -2.17 17.55 -9.47
C TYR A 156 -2.87 18.13 -10.70
N VAL A 157 -2.47 17.71 -11.91
CA VAL A 157 -3.07 18.19 -13.17
C VAL A 157 -4.53 17.76 -13.30
N LEU A 158 -4.86 16.52 -12.92
CA LEU A 158 -6.24 16.02 -12.99
C LEU A 158 -7.19 16.73 -12.01
N ALA A 159 -6.65 17.21 -10.89
CA ALA A 159 -7.45 17.81 -9.83
C ALA A 159 -7.89 19.23 -10.10
N SER A 160 -7.23 20.00 -10.98
CA SER A 160 -7.55 21.40 -11.26
C SER A 160 -7.80 22.23 -9.98
N TRP A 161 -6.96 22.06 -8.95
CA TRP A 161 -7.05 22.70 -7.62
C TRP A 161 -8.17 22.20 -6.71
N ASN A 162 -8.97 21.21 -7.12
CA ASN A 162 -9.99 20.61 -6.26
C ASN A 162 -9.35 19.52 -5.39
N PHE A 163 -9.41 19.73 -4.06
CA PHE A 163 -8.80 18.82 -3.07
C PHE A 163 -9.35 17.38 -3.14
N ILE A 164 -10.67 17.23 -3.26
CA ILE A 164 -11.33 15.92 -3.30
C ILE A 164 -10.92 15.15 -4.56
N ILE A 165 -10.92 15.83 -5.71
CA ILE A 165 -10.49 15.22 -6.97
C ILE A 165 -9.00 14.83 -6.86
N MET A 166 -8.17 15.63 -6.20
CA MET A 166 -6.76 15.34 -5.99
C MET A 166 -6.58 14.08 -5.13
N LEU A 167 -7.29 13.96 -4.01
CA LEU A 167 -7.25 12.78 -3.15
C LEU A 167 -7.58 11.49 -3.91
N PHE A 168 -8.70 11.49 -4.64
CA PHE A 168 -9.10 10.31 -5.41
C PHE A 168 -8.18 10.05 -6.60
N SER A 169 -7.59 11.07 -7.22
CA SER A 169 -6.61 10.91 -8.29
C SER A 169 -5.32 10.25 -7.78
N PHE A 170 -4.86 10.58 -6.56
CA PHE A 170 -3.76 9.86 -5.90
C PHE A 170 -4.11 8.38 -5.68
N LYS A 171 -5.30 8.10 -5.18
CA LYS A 171 -5.75 6.70 -4.97
C LYS A 171 -5.82 5.92 -6.29
N LEU A 172 -6.27 6.55 -7.38
CA LEU A 172 -6.28 5.96 -8.72
C LEU A 172 -4.86 5.67 -9.23
N LEU A 173 -3.93 6.60 -9.05
CA LEU A 173 -2.52 6.40 -9.41
C LEU A 173 -1.93 5.20 -8.66
N ILE A 174 -2.15 5.12 -7.34
CA ILE A 174 -1.67 4.04 -6.49
C ILE A 174 -2.32 2.70 -6.87
N ALA A 175 -3.64 2.71 -7.17
CA ALA A 175 -4.37 1.54 -7.64
C ALA A 175 -3.81 1.00 -8.97
N LEU A 176 -3.40 1.86 -9.89
CA LEU A 176 -2.73 1.45 -11.13
C LEU A 176 -1.51 0.59 -10.83
N PHE A 177 -0.63 1.03 -9.91
CA PHE A 177 0.58 0.28 -9.55
C PHE A 177 0.27 -1.03 -8.83
N TYR A 178 -0.80 -1.08 -8.01
CA TYR A 178 -1.28 -2.33 -7.43
C TYR A 178 -1.66 -3.35 -8.53
N PHE A 179 -2.43 -2.94 -9.54
CA PHE A 179 -2.80 -3.83 -10.64
C PHE A 179 -1.59 -4.22 -11.50
N LEU A 180 -0.61 -3.34 -11.67
CA LEU A 180 0.65 -3.66 -12.34
C LEU A 180 1.46 -4.70 -11.54
N ILE A 181 1.49 -4.64 -10.20
CA ILE A 181 2.09 -5.69 -9.35
C ILE A 181 1.35 -7.02 -9.55
N LEU A 182 0.02 -7.02 -9.53
CA LEU A 182 -0.76 -8.25 -9.76
C LEU A 182 -0.46 -8.87 -11.13
N PHE A 183 -0.37 -8.04 -12.17
CA PHE A 183 0.04 -8.48 -13.49
C PHE A 183 1.44 -9.11 -13.46
N MET A 184 2.40 -8.49 -12.76
CA MET A 184 3.76 -9.01 -12.63
C MET A 184 3.80 -10.33 -11.85
N ILE A 185 3.07 -10.44 -10.73
CA ILE A 185 2.96 -11.68 -9.95
C ILE A 185 2.42 -12.79 -10.85
N TRP A 186 1.34 -12.54 -11.58
CA TRP A 186 0.79 -13.51 -12.52
C TRP A 186 1.79 -13.87 -13.63
N LYS A 187 2.48 -12.89 -14.20
CA LYS A 187 3.44 -13.09 -15.29
C LYS A 187 4.63 -13.96 -14.86
N ILE A 188 5.10 -13.79 -13.63
CA ILE A 188 6.25 -14.50 -13.06
C ILE A 188 5.84 -15.89 -12.58
N THR A 189 4.75 -16.00 -11.83
CA THR A 189 4.39 -17.23 -11.11
C THR A 189 3.50 -18.16 -11.91
N LYS A 190 2.61 -17.62 -12.75
CA LYS A 190 1.49 -18.32 -13.38
C LYS A 190 0.62 -19.09 -12.37
N ASP A 191 0.63 -18.64 -11.11
CA ASP A 191 -0.07 -19.27 -10.01
C ASP A 191 -1.19 -18.38 -9.46
N LYS A 192 -2.39 -18.95 -9.40
CA LYS A 192 -3.58 -18.25 -8.90
C LYS A 192 -3.50 -17.97 -7.39
N VAL A 193 -2.86 -18.89 -6.64
CA VAL A 193 -2.74 -18.74 -5.18
C VAL A 193 -1.86 -17.55 -4.85
N SER A 194 -0.73 -17.40 -5.54
CA SER A 194 0.16 -16.24 -5.44
C SER A 194 -0.57 -14.92 -5.69
N VAL A 195 -1.42 -14.87 -6.72
CA VAL A 195 -2.21 -13.68 -7.03
C VAL A 195 -3.25 -13.40 -5.93
N VAL A 196 -4.00 -14.41 -5.49
CA VAL A 196 -5.03 -14.25 -4.45
C VAL A 196 -4.37 -13.87 -3.12
N PHE A 197 -3.23 -14.49 -2.79
CA PHE A 197 -2.46 -14.18 -1.59
C PHE A 197 -2.12 -12.70 -1.50
N PHE A 198 -1.63 -12.11 -2.57
CA PHE A 198 -1.30 -10.68 -2.58
C PHE A 198 -2.55 -9.81 -2.74
N ALA A 199 -3.39 -10.11 -3.74
CA ALA A 199 -4.49 -9.25 -4.14
C ALA A 199 -5.57 -9.07 -3.06
N LEU A 200 -5.88 -10.14 -2.32
CA LEU A 200 -6.96 -10.11 -1.34
C LEU A 200 -6.47 -10.02 0.11
N ASN A 201 -5.16 -9.87 0.33
CA ASN A 201 -4.65 -9.63 1.67
C ASN A 201 -5.22 -8.31 2.21
N PRO A 202 -5.94 -8.33 3.36
CA PRO A 202 -6.58 -7.12 3.87
C PRO A 202 -5.62 -5.98 4.18
N LEU A 203 -4.37 -6.28 4.60
CA LEU A 203 -3.34 -5.26 4.78
C LEU A 203 -3.03 -4.58 3.44
N ILE A 204 -2.81 -5.36 2.36
CA ILE A 204 -2.55 -4.78 1.03
C ILE A 204 -3.73 -3.92 0.56
N LEU A 205 -4.96 -4.44 0.70
CA LEU A 205 -6.16 -3.71 0.30
C LEU A 205 -6.34 -2.41 1.10
N PHE A 206 -6.14 -2.47 2.41
CA PHE A 206 -6.28 -1.35 3.30
C PHE A 206 -5.22 -0.27 3.00
N GLU A 207 -3.95 -0.64 2.99
CA GLU A 207 -2.85 0.31 2.83
C GLU A 207 -2.80 0.91 1.41
N THR A 208 -3.25 0.15 0.41
CA THR A 208 -3.30 0.62 -0.98
C THR A 208 -4.53 1.49 -1.25
N PHE A 209 -5.72 1.01 -0.86
CA PHE A 209 -6.97 1.64 -1.28
C PHE A 209 -7.59 2.54 -0.21
N VAL A 210 -7.40 2.25 1.10
CA VAL A 210 -7.84 3.13 2.18
C VAL A 210 -6.75 4.14 2.49
N GLY A 211 -5.56 3.71 2.89
CA GLY A 211 -4.44 4.58 3.26
C GLY A 211 -3.83 5.36 2.09
N GLY A 212 -3.83 4.78 0.89
CA GLY A 212 -3.24 5.42 -0.29
C GLY A 212 -1.72 5.53 -0.23
N HIS A 213 -1.02 4.49 0.28
CA HIS A 213 0.43 4.52 0.43
C HIS A 213 1.17 4.23 -0.89
N ASN A 214 2.20 5.03 -1.17
CA ASN A 214 3.03 4.94 -2.37
C ASN A 214 4.01 3.75 -2.37
N ASP A 215 4.00 2.92 -1.34
CA ASP A 215 4.83 1.73 -1.21
C ASP A 215 4.63 0.73 -2.35
N VAL A 216 3.41 0.59 -2.86
CA VAL A 216 3.13 -0.23 -4.04
C VAL A 216 3.82 0.30 -5.29
N VAL A 217 4.00 1.63 -5.41
CA VAL A 217 4.72 2.24 -6.53
C VAL A 217 6.20 1.85 -6.49
N MET A 218 6.83 2.05 -5.33
CA MET A 218 8.21 1.64 -5.09
C MET A 218 8.40 0.15 -5.39
N MET A 219 7.52 -0.70 -4.85
CA MET A 219 7.64 -2.15 -4.98
C MET A 219 7.36 -2.66 -6.40
N PHE A 220 6.53 -1.96 -7.18
CA PHE A 220 6.37 -2.27 -8.59
C PHE A 220 7.71 -2.15 -9.34
N PHE A 221 8.41 -1.04 -9.16
CA PHE A 221 9.70 -0.81 -9.84
C PHE A 221 10.79 -1.77 -9.33
N ALA A 222 10.81 -2.09 -8.02
CA ALA A 222 11.72 -3.10 -7.47
C ALA A 222 11.46 -4.48 -8.09
N LEU A 223 10.20 -4.91 -8.15
CA LEU A 223 9.80 -6.18 -8.77
C LEU A 223 10.11 -6.22 -10.27
N LEU A 224 9.79 -5.13 -10.99
CA LEU A 224 10.08 -4.98 -12.41
C LEU A 224 11.58 -5.10 -12.68
N SER A 225 12.41 -4.51 -11.84
CA SER A 225 13.86 -4.56 -11.95
C SER A 225 14.37 -6.01 -11.88
N ILE A 226 13.98 -6.77 -10.84
CA ILE A 226 14.38 -8.19 -10.68
C ILE A 226 13.86 -9.03 -11.85
N TYR A 227 12.63 -8.78 -12.31
CA TYR A 227 12.07 -9.46 -13.48
C TYR A 227 12.86 -9.17 -14.75
N LEU A 228 13.21 -7.90 -15.02
CA LEU A 228 14.00 -7.51 -16.20
C LEU A 228 15.40 -8.13 -16.16
N LEU A 229 16.00 -8.21 -14.97
CA LEU A 229 17.28 -8.89 -14.78
C LEU A 229 17.18 -10.40 -15.12
N SER A 230 16.07 -11.04 -14.75
CA SER A 230 15.81 -12.45 -15.13
C SER A 230 15.68 -12.64 -16.65
N LYS A 231 15.32 -11.59 -17.37
CA LYS A 231 15.23 -11.53 -18.83
C LYS A 231 16.52 -11.02 -19.49
N LYS A 232 17.62 -10.90 -18.72
CA LYS A 232 18.92 -10.38 -19.17
C LYS A 232 18.89 -8.93 -19.70
N LYS A 233 17.85 -8.17 -19.37
CA LYS A 233 17.68 -6.76 -19.75
C LYS A 233 18.33 -5.86 -18.69
N ILE A 234 19.66 -5.85 -18.61
CA ILE A 234 20.43 -5.26 -17.50
C ILE A 234 20.17 -3.76 -17.37
N ILE A 235 20.23 -3.00 -18.48
CA ILE A 235 20.04 -1.52 -18.45
C ILE A 235 18.65 -1.18 -17.94
N PHE A 236 17.60 -1.80 -18.47
CA PHE A 236 16.22 -1.56 -18.02
C PHE A 236 16.00 -2.00 -16.57
N SER A 237 16.69 -3.06 -16.12
CA SER A 237 16.68 -3.48 -14.72
C SER A 237 17.31 -2.39 -13.83
N ALA A 238 18.47 -1.86 -14.21
CA ALA A 238 19.14 -0.80 -13.46
C ALA A 238 18.29 0.47 -13.38
N VAL A 239 17.68 0.90 -14.51
CA VAL A 239 16.77 2.05 -14.54
C VAL A 239 15.55 1.81 -13.63
N SER A 240 14.90 0.64 -13.70
CA SER A 240 13.77 0.32 -12.84
C SER A 240 14.17 0.30 -11.36
N PHE A 241 15.34 -0.23 -11.02
CA PHE A 241 15.83 -0.20 -9.65
C PHE A 241 16.08 1.23 -9.16
N PHE A 242 16.73 2.04 -9.97
CA PHE A 242 16.95 3.46 -9.69
C PHE A 242 15.62 4.19 -9.44
N LEU A 243 14.61 3.99 -10.29
CA LEU A 243 13.27 4.56 -10.11
C LEU A 243 12.63 4.11 -8.79
N SER A 244 12.77 2.83 -8.41
CA SER A 244 12.30 2.33 -7.12
C SER A 244 12.94 3.08 -5.95
N VAL A 245 14.26 3.22 -5.96
CA VAL A 245 15.02 3.98 -4.94
C VAL A 245 14.58 5.44 -4.90
N MET A 246 14.31 6.04 -6.08
CA MET A 246 13.85 7.43 -6.18
C MET A 246 12.39 7.63 -5.77
N VAL A 247 11.61 6.57 -5.49
CA VAL A 247 10.32 6.68 -4.78
C VAL A 247 10.54 6.70 -3.27
N LYS A 248 11.26 5.69 -2.75
CA LYS A 248 11.67 5.56 -1.33
C LYS A 248 13.00 4.83 -1.25
N PHE A 249 13.93 5.32 -0.43
CA PHE A 249 15.28 4.76 -0.27
C PHE A 249 15.33 3.34 0.33
N ALA A 250 14.21 2.84 0.87
CA ALA A 250 14.13 1.51 1.49
C ALA A 250 14.60 0.38 0.55
N THR A 251 14.38 0.50 -0.77
CA THR A 251 14.80 -0.53 -1.74
C THR A 251 16.32 -0.60 -1.96
N LEU A 252 17.12 0.32 -1.43
CA LEU A 252 18.59 0.17 -1.37
C LEU A 252 18.99 -1.12 -0.65
N PHE A 253 18.18 -1.59 0.31
CA PHE A 253 18.40 -2.87 0.99
C PHE A 253 18.31 -4.10 0.05
N LEU A 254 17.89 -3.93 -1.20
CA LEU A 254 17.96 -4.98 -2.22
C LEU A 254 19.32 -5.06 -2.93
N ILE A 255 20.24 -4.11 -2.73
CA ILE A 255 21.58 -4.14 -3.35
C ILE A 255 22.28 -5.49 -3.13
N PRO A 256 22.27 -6.11 -1.93
CA PRO A 256 22.88 -7.43 -1.73
C PRO A 256 22.31 -8.52 -2.64
N VAL A 257 21.02 -8.44 -3.04
CA VAL A 257 20.41 -9.37 -3.99
C VAL A 257 21.08 -9.25 -5.36
N TYR A 258 21.30 -8.01 -5.83
CA TYR A 258 21.97 -7.77 -7.12
C TYR A 258 23.41 -8.23 -7.10
N ILE A 259 24.14 -7.97 -6.01
CA ILE A 259 25.53 -8.47 -5.81
C ILE A 259 25.54 -10.00 -5.84
N TYR A 260 24.60 -10.65 -5.12
CA TYR A 260 24.47 -12.10 -5.11
C TYR A 260 24.19 -12.67 -6.49
N LEU A 261 23.28 -12.06 -7.26
CA LEU A 261 22.93 -12.47 -8.63
C LEU A 261 24.14 -12.30 -9.57
N PHE A 262 24.88 -11.20 -9.42
CA PHE A 262 26.07 -10.96 -10.21
C PHE A 262 27.16 -11.97 -9.89
N TRP A 263 27.38 -12.28 -8.62
CA TRP A 263 28.32 -13.30 -8.15
C TRP A 263 27.95 -14.69 -8.67
N LEU A 264 26.68 -15.11 -8.63
CA LEU A 264 26.23 -16.37 -9.17
C LEU A 264 26.52 -16.46 -10.67
N LYS A 265 26.23 -15.38 -11.42
CA LYS A 265 26.51 -15.29 -12.84
C LYS A 265 28.01 -15.40 -13.14
N PHE A 266 28.85 -14.70 -12.39
CA PHE A 266 30.31 -14.75 -12.53
C PHE A 266 30.87 -16.15 -12.28
N ARG A 267 30.30 -16.89 -11.33
CA ARG A 267 30.66 -18.26 -11.00
C ARG A 267 30.03 -19.31 -11.93
N GLY A 268 29.29 -18.93 -12.94
CA GLY A 268 28.58 -19.86 -13.83
C GLY A 268 27.51 -20.71 -13.14
N LYS A 269 27.05 -20.29 -11.95
CA LYS A 269 26.07 -21.05 -11.16
C LYS A 269 24.65 -20.79 -11.65
N ILE A 270 23.80 -21.83 -11.55
CA ILE A 270 22.36 -21.74 -11.87
C ILE A 270 21.66 -20.86 -10.83
N ILE A 271 20.88 -19.89 -11.32
CA ILE A 271 20.07 -19.01 -10.46
C ILE A 271 18.76 -19.70 -10.10
N ILE A 272 18.59 -19.97 -8.80
CA ILE A 272 17.33 -20.49 -8.24
C ILE A 272 16.49 -19.28 -7.81
N TRP A 273 15.53 -18.89 -8.64
CA TRP A 273 14.73 -17.66 -8.45
C TRP A 273 13.93 -17.64 -7.15
N GLU A 274 13.46 -18.80 -6.67
CA GLU A 274 12.78 -18.88 -5.37
C GLU A 274 13.68 -18.39 -4.22
N LYS A 275 14.98 -18.76 -4.22
CA LYS A 275 15.95 -18.27 -3.23
C LYS A 275 16.18 -16.75 -3.35
N VAL A 276 16.17 -16.23 -4.57
CA VAL A 276 16.30 -14.79 -4.83
C VAL A 276 15.10 -14.04 -4.24
N TYR A 277 13.88 -14.51 -4.48
CA TYR A 277 12.68 -13.90 -3.93
C TYR A 277 12.64 -13.98 -2.40
N LEU A 278 13.03 -15.11 -1.84
CA LEU A 278 13.11 -15.28 -0.39
C LEU A 278 14.16 -14.36 0.23
N LEU A 279 15.36 -14.24 -0.36
CA LEU A 279 16.39 -13.31 0.08
C LEU A 279 15.90 -11.86 0.00
N SER A 280 15.21 -11.50 -1.09
CA SER A 280 14.60 -10.17 -1.22
C SER A 280 13.57 -9.90 -0.13
N ALA A 281 12.70 -10.88 0.17
CA ALA A 281 11.72 -10.77 1.24
C ALA A 281 12.38 -10.61 2.61
N LEU A 282 13.45 -11.36 2.89
CA LEU A 282 14.20 -11.29 4.16
C LEU A 282 14.88 -9.92 4.33
N LEU A 283 15.49 -9.37 3.28
CA LEU A 283 16.11 -8.05 3.35
C LEU A 283 15.06 -6.94 3.52
N MET A 284 13.92 -7.05 2.85
CA MET A 284 12.81 -6.13 3.05
C MET A 284 12.18 -6.28 4.45
N PHE A 285 12.17 -7.48 5.01
CA PHE A 285 11.73 -7.71 6.39
C PHE A 285 12.73 -7.13 7.40
N LEU A 286 14.04 -7.23 7.10
CA LEU A 286 15.05 -6.63 7.95
C LEU A 286 14.88 -5.10 8.03
N ILE A 287 14.76 -4.40 6.90
CA ILE A 287 14.54 -2.94 6.93
C ILE A 287 13.21 -2.56 7.57
N PHE A 288 12.15 -3.39 7.40
CA PHE A 288 10.90 -3.23 8.12
C PHE A 288 11.11 -3.30 9.65
N LEU A 289 11.88 -4.28 10.15
CA LEU A 289 12.20 -4.41 11.58
C LEU A 289 13.10 -3.29 12.09
N LEU A 290 13.94 -2.70 11.24
CA LEU A 290 14.82 -1.58 11.59
C LEU A 290 14.09 -0.22 11.55
N SER A 291 12.85 -0.16 11.05
CA SER A 291 12.10 1.10 10.97
C SER A 291 11.92 1.83 12.31
N PRO A 292 11.78 1.14 13.49
CA PRO A 292 11.70 1.82 14.79
C PRO A 292 12.94 2.61 15.19
N LEU A 293 14.08 2.35 14.56
CA LEU A 293 15.31 3.14 14.81
C LEU A 293 15.17 4.57 14.27
N ARG A 294 14.27 4.79 13.33
CA ARG A 294 14.03 6.08 12.70
C ARG A 294 12.66 6.67 13.05
N GLU A 295 11.63 5.84 13.06
CA GLU A 295 10.22 6.24 13.23
C GLU A 295 9.47 5.19 14.07
N GLU A 296 8.51 4.52 13.46
CA GLU A 296 7.71 3.45 14.05
C GLU A 296 7.61 2.26 13.12
N ILE A 297 7.05 1.14 13.62
CA ILE A 297 6.66 0.02 12.75
C ILE A 297 5.33 0.37 12.10
N TYR A 298 5.36 0.81 10.87
CA TYR A 298 4.15 1.09 10.11
C TYR A 298 3.68 -0.16 9.35
N PRO A 299 2.38 -0.53 9.44
CA PRO A 299 1.85 -1.72 8.76
C PRO A 299 2.09 -1.72 7.25
N TRP A 300 2.02 -0.59 6.57
CA TRP A 300 2.23 -0.48 5.12
C TRP A 300 3.64 -0.85 4.66
N TYR A 301 4.65 -0.78 5.51
CA TYR A 301 6.01 -1.25 5.16
C TYR A 301 6.05 -2.77 4.94
N PHE A 302 5.10 -3.52 5.49
CA PHE A 302 5.04 -4.95 5.27
C PHE A 302 4.63 -5.34 3.84
N ILE A 303 4.08 -4.42 3.04
CA ILE A 303 3.87 -4.59 1.60
C ILE A 303 5.17 -5.01 0.90
N TRP A 304 6.31 -4.47 1.34
CA TRP A 304 7.62 -4.76 0.76
C TRP A 304 7.99 -6.24 0.84
N VAL A 305 7.60 -6.89 1.92
CA VAL A 305 7.80 -8.32 2.16
C VAL A 305 6.81 -9.15 1.35
N LEU A 306 5.53 -8.77 1.40
CA LEU A 306 4.43 -9.53 0.79
C LEU A 306 4.58 -9.65 -0.72
N VAL A 307 5.11 -8.63 -1.40
CA VAL A 307 5.39 -8.68 -2.85
C VAL A 307 6.32 -9.83 -3.18
N PHE A 308 7.44 -9.99 -2.47
CA PHE A 308 8.40 -11.04 -2.77
C PHE A 308 7.97 -12.41 -2.27
N ILE A 309 7.31 -12.48 -1.11
CA ILE A 309 6.72 -13.72 -0.60
C ILE A 309 5.72 -14.30 -1.60
N SER A 310 4.90 -13.46 -2.26
CA SER A 310 3.94 -13.91 -3.27
C SER A 310 4.58 -14.68 -4.44
N LEU A 311 5.87 -14.47 -4.69
CA LEU A 311 6.61 -15.13 -5.77
C LEU A 311 7.18 -16.50 -5.39
N THR A 312 7.25 -16.82 -4.10
CA THR A 312 7.84 -18.08 -3.61
C THR A 312 6.94 -19.30 -3.84
N LYS A 313 5.64 -19.11 -4.08
CA LYS A 313 4.61 -20.15 -4.21
C LYS A 313 4.53 -21.10 -2.99
N ASN A 314 5.10 -20.71 -1.85
CA ASN A 314 5.17 -21.54 -0.67
C ASN A 314 4.03 -21.22 0.30
N ILE A 315 3.13 -22.19 0.46
CA ILE A 315 1.93 -22.01 1.29
C ILE A 315 2.25 -21.74 2.76
N LYS A 316 3.38 -22.26 3.29
CA LYS A 316 3.78 -22.01 4.70
C LYS A 316 4.14 -20.54 4.87
N TYR A 317 4.89 -19.94 3.94
CA TYR A 317 5.20 -18.51 3.97
C TYR A 317 3.94 -17.66 3.78
N PHE A 318 3.00 -18.10 2.94
CA PHE A 318 1.72 -17.39 2.76
C PHE A 318 0.89 -17.35 4.04
N ILE A 319 0.80 -18.50 4.76
CA ILE A 319 0.07 -18.55 6.03
C ILE A 319 0.77 -17.69 7.08
N LEU A 320 2.09 -17.86 7.25
CA LEU A 320 2.87 -17.11 8.25
C LEU A 320 2.75 -15.60 8.05
N THR A 321 3.00 -15.11 6.82
CA THR A 321 2.95 -13.67 6.54
C THR A 321 1.52 -13.14 6.48
N GLY A 322 0.55 -13.95 6.11
CA GLY A 322 -0.87 -13.59 6.19
C GLY A 322 -1.34 -13.40 7.64
N VAL A 323 -0.94 -14.31 8.55
CA VAL A 323 -1.23 -14.15 9.99
C VAL A 323 -0.50 -12.93 10.55
N PHE A 324 0.76 -12.74 10.19
CA PHE A 324 1.52 -11.55 10.61
C PHE A 324 0.87 -10.24 10.11
N SER A 325 0.34 -10.22 8.88
CA SER A 325 -0.42 -9.09 8.34
C SER A 325 -1.64 -8.75 9.21
N PHE A 326 -2.35 -9.77 9.73
CA PHE A 326 -3.48 -9.57 10.63
C PHE A 326 -3.06 -8.86 11.91
N PHE A 327 -2.01 -9.35 12.59
CA PHE A 327 -1.52 -8.71 13.82
C PHE A 327 -0.99 -7.30 13.57
N LEU A 328 -0.35 -7.03 12.42
CA LEU A 328 0.05 -5.68 12.05
C LEU A 328 -1.14 -4.74 11.89
N MET A 329 -2.25 -5.20 11.31
CA MET A 329 -3.46 -4.38 11.22
C MET A 329 -4.05 -4.05 12.58
N LEU A 330 -3.94 -4.96 13.56
CA LEU A 330 -4.41 -4.70 14.93
C LEU A 330 -3.62 -3.61 15.63
N ARG A 331 -2.42 -3.24 15.15
CA ARG A 331 -1.64 -2.11 15.68
C ARG A 331 -2.38 -0.77 15.59
N TYR A 332 -3.35 -0.63 14.68
CA TYR A 332 -4.17 0.58 14.62
C TYR A 332 -5.18 0.71 15.76
N MET A 333 -5.50 -0.39 16.46
CA MET A 333 -6.49 -0.36 17.55
C MET A 333 -6.06 0.51 18.75
N PRO A 334 -4.82 0.42 19.28
CA PRO A 334 -4.36 1.33 20.32
C PRO A 334 -4.51 2.80 19.93
N PHE A 335 -4.13 3.16 18.71
CA PHE A 335 -4.31 4.51 18.18
C PHE A 335 -5.79 4.94 18.19
N MET A 336 -6.69 4.09 17.68
CA MET A 336 -8.13 4.40 17.65
C MET A 336 -8.71 4.52 19.06
N TYR A 337 -8.24 3.71 20.02
CA TYR A 337 -8.73 3.71 21.40
C TYR A 337 -8.18 4.87 22.21
N LEU A 338 -6.87 5.13 22.14
CA LEU A 338 -6.18 6.16 22.93
C LEU A 338 -6.22 7.54 22.27
N GLY A 339 -6.32 7.60 20.95
CA GLY A 339 -6.30 8.83 20.16
C GLY A 339 -4.90 9.40 19.92
N ASN A 340 -3.86 8.64 20.26
CA ASN A 340 -2.47 8.98 19.99
C ASN A 340 -1.72 7.77 19.49
N HIS A 341 -0.60 7.98 18.79
CA HIS A 341 0.25 6.89 18.25
C HIS A 341 1.16 6.27 19.34
N PHE A 342 1.26 6.89 20.49
CA PHE A 342 2.08 6.45 21.62
C PHE A 342 1.16 5.80 22.66
N GLY A 343 0.86 4.52 22.44
CA GLY A 343 0.20 3.67 23.40
C GLY A 343 1.19 2.71 24.04
#